data_a149076d33e23df8642603249e009466
#
_entry.id   a149076d33e23df8642603249e009466
#
_cell.length_a   1.000
_cell.length_b   1.000
_cell.length_c   1.000
_cell.angle_alpha   90.00
_cell.angle_beta   90.00
_cell.angle_gamma   90.00
#
_symmetry.space_group_name_H-M   'P 1'
#
loop_
_entity.id
_entity.type
_entity.pdbx_description
1 polymer ?
#
loop_
_entity_poly.entity_id
_entity_poly.type
_entity_poly.pdbx_seq_one_letter_code
_entity_poly.pdbx_strand_id
1 'polypeptide(L)'
;MFLLIDNYDSFTYNLVQAFYALGHEPVVLRNDDPAILDMAADPALEMVCISPGPGHPSQTGFCPEFLRRLPRHVPVLGVCLGHQLLGLHAGARVDVGPCIMHGKQSEIVHDGSGLFEGLPNPMKVARYHSLVVHAGEGEGNALFTVTARAPEGEVMALQYRDRPWVGVQFHPESILTPDGLRLLGNFPQAILPRQGRDGGMAEVLEHLARREDLTADMASRSFGALMDGRLTPAQAGSFLMGLRMKGESSLELAHATRAALARAVRVEGISGPCIDVVGTGGDGRHSFNCSTATSLVLAGMGYKVVKHGNRAVSSTCGSADALESLGIPLDTDPAAVADMVAKRNFAFLFAPHFHPAFKNIGPLRKELGVRTLFNLLGPMINPARPSHLLMGVARPELVPLLADTLSQSALYRAAVVCGAGNYDELTPMGPATAMLLHNGSVRPLELDPADFGFQSCTPEDLAVESREEAVAVLRRLLDGEGPRPMRDMVALNVGLAIFLMEEGMPLDVCMARAREAVRAGLGRRVLHAA
;
A
#
# COMPACT_ATOMS: atom_id res chain seq x y z
N MET A 1 -3.87 -9.88 17.70
CA MET A 1 -3.32 -10.04 19.06
C MET A 1 -2.19 -11.08 19.05
N PHE A 2 -1.09 -10.83 19.80
CA PHE A 2 0.05 -11.74 19.93
C PHE A 2 0.10 -12.31 21.36
N LEU A 3 0.08 -13.65 21.52
CA LEU A 3 0.18 -14.31 22.81
C LEU A 3 1.60 -14.87 23.00
N LEU A 4 2.25 -14.55 24.13
CA LEU A 4 3.48 -15.17 24.58
C LEU A 4 3.21 -15.99 25.85
N ILE A 5 3.41 -17.31 25.80
CA ILE A 5 3.20 -18.21 26.93
C ILE A 5 4.53 -18.37 27.68
N ASP A 6 4.53 -17.95 28.95
CA ASP A 6 5.70 -18.02 29.84
C ASP A 6 5.75 -19.37 30.57
N ASN A 7 6.79 -20.14 30.33
CA ASN A 7 7.08 -21.41 31.02
C ASN A 7 7.96 -21.23 32.27
N TYR A 8 7.82 -20.09 32.98
CA TYR A 8 8.62 -19.75 34.16
C TYR A 8 10.11 -19.64 33.90
N ASP A 9 10.46 -19.03 32.75
CA ASP A 9 11.85 -18.85 32.36
C ASP A 9 12.33 -17.41 32.64
N SER A 10 13.56 -17.28 33.13
CA SER A 10 14.18 -15.97 33.39
C SER A 10 14.45 -15.17 32.13
N PHE A 11 14.50 -15.79 30.96
CA PHE A 11 14.72 -15.14 29.67
C PHE A 11 13.43 -14.81 28.91
N THR A 12 12.25 -15.16 29.43
CA THR A 12 10.95 -14.85 28.80
C THR A 12 10.83 -13.37 28.48
N TYR A 13 11.21 -12.48 29.39
CA TYR A 13 11.13 -11.04 29.18
C TYR A 13 12.17 -10.50 28.18
N ASN A 14 13.26 -11.21 27.90
CA ASN A 14 14.16 -10.86 26.79
C ASN A 14 13.47 -11.13 25.44
N LEU A 15 12.68 -12.21 25.31
CA LEU A 15 11.83 -12.43 24.13
C LEU A 15 10.79 -11.31 23.98
N VAL A 16 10.13 -10.92 25.09
CA VAL A 16 9.18 -9.81 25.10
C VAL A 16 9.85 -8.54 24.57
N GLN A 17 11.03 -8.17 25.07
CA GLN A 17 11.78 -6.99 24.63
C GLN A 17 12.22 -7.09 23.15
N ALA A 18 12.65 -8.28 22.72
CA ALA A 18 12.99 -8.49 21.32
C ALA A 18 11.79 -8.29 20.40
N PHE A 19 10.60 -8.77 20.77
CA PHE A 19 9.38 -8.57 20.02
C PHE A 19 8.90 -7.10 20.05
N TYR A 20 9.04 -6.40 21.17
CA TYR A 20 8.79 -4.93 21.22
C TYR A 20 9.71 -4.17 20.25
N ALA A 21 10.99 -4.54 20.19
CA ALA A 21 11.93 -3.93 19.24
C ALA A 21 11.56 -4.19 17.77
N LEU A 22 10.81 -5.26 17.50
CA LEU A 22 10.25 -5.60 16.19
C LEU A 22 8.86 -4.98 15.92
N GLY A 23 8.33 -4.21 16.87
CA GLY A 23 7.02 -3.54 16.74
C GLY A 23 5.82 -4.42 17.10
N HIS A 24 6.04 -5.51 17.85
CA HIS A 24 4.97 -6.40 18.34
C HIS A 24 4.78 -6.24 19.85
N GLU A 25 3.53 -6.20 20.30
CA GLU A 25 3.17 -6.10 21.72
C GLU A 25 2.54 -7.42 22.21
N PRO A 26 3.33 -8.35 22.80
CA PRO A 26 2.79 -9.61 23.28
C PRO A 26 2.00 -9.46 24.58
N VAL A 27 0.84 -10.13 24.64
CA VAL A 27 0.17 -10.45 25.90
C VAL A 27 0.88 -11.65 26.51
N VAL A 28 1.41 -11.50 27.71
CA VAL A 28 2.16 -12.56 28.39
C VAL A 28 1.26 -13.26 29.41
N LEU A 29 1.06 -14.56 29.26
CA LEU A 29 0.35 -15.41 30.20
C LEU A 29 1.24 -16.59 30.62
N ARG A 30 1.11 -17.04 31.86
CA ARG A 30 1.84 -18.22 32.36
C ARG A 30 1.23 -19.52 31.85
N ASN A 31 2.05 -20.54 31.69
CA ASN A 31 1.65 -21.84 31.14
C ASN A 31 0.60 -22.59 32.00
N ASP A 32 0.46 -22.21 33.28
CA ASP A 32 -0.52 -22.76 34.23
C ASP A 32 -1.76 -21.83 34.40
N ASP A 33 -1.83 -20.72 33.68
CA ASP A 33 -3.01 -19.87 33.64
C ASP A 33 -4.08 -20.46 32.71
N PRO A 34 -5.28 -20.81 33.20
CA PRO A 34 -6.34 -21.37 32.38
C PRO A 34 -6.81 -20.42 31.27
N ALA A 35 -6.58 -19.13 31.38
CA ALA A 35 -6.93 -18.13 30.36
C ALA A 35 -6.28 -18.40 28.99
N ILE A 36 -5.13 -19.11 28.95
CA ILE A 36 -4.53 -19.48 27.67
C ILE A 36 -5.44 -20.38 26.82
N LEU A 37 -6.29 -21.19 27.44
CA LEU A 37 -7.23 -22.08 26.74
C LEU A 37 -8.37 -21.29 26.07
N ASP A 38 -8.80 -20.18 26.68
CA ASP A 38 -9.81 -19.29 26.09
C ASP A 38 -9.20 -18.51 24.92
N MET A 39 -7.93 -18.12 25.04
CA MET A 39 -7.19 -17.45 23.97
C MET A 39 -7.04 -18.31 22.72
N ALA A 40 -7.00 -19.65 22.86
CA ALA A 40 -6.93 -20.53 21.68
C ALA A 40 -8.16 -20.41 20.76
N ALA A 41 -9.31 -20.00 21.28
CA ALA A 41 -10.54 -19.81 20.53
C ALA A 41 -10.80 -18.35 20.11
N ASP A 42 -9.95 -17.40 20.52
CA ASP A 42 -10.11 -15.99 20.22
C ASP A 42 -9.79 -15.70 18.74
N PRO A 43 -10.75 -15.20 17.94
CA PRO A 43 -10.53 -14.88 16.53
C PRO A 43 -9.52 -13.74 16.32
N ALA A 44 -9.21 -12.95 17.35
CA ALA A 44 -8.19 -11.91 17.30
C ALA A 44 -6.77 -12.43 17.50
N LEU A 45 -6.58 -13.72 17.81
CA LEU A 45 -5.26 -14.32 17.99
C LEU A 45 -4.54 -14.49 16.64
N GLU A 46 -3.49 -13.72 16.43
CA GLU A 46 -2.75 -13.67 15.17
C GLU A 46 -1.49 -14.53 15.17
N MET A 47 -0.83 -14.67 16.31
CA MET A 47 0.39 -15.48 16.47
C MET A 47 0.68 -15.81 17.94
N VAL A 48 1.47 -16.86 18.14
CA VAL A 48 1.86 -17.37 19.46
C VAL A 48 3.37 -17.59 19.55
N CYS A 49 3.96 -17.23 20.68
CA CYS A 49 5.31 -17.65 21.07
C CYS A 49 5.23 -18.47 22.36
N ILE A 50 5.88 -19.65 22.39
CA ILE A 50 6.01 -20.47 23.60
C ILE A 50 7.45 -20.36 24.07
N SER A 51 7.65 -19.81 25.28
CA SER A 51 8.95 -19.47 25.83
C SER A 51 9.82 -20.68 26.17
N PRO A 52 11.12 -20.47 26.41
CA PRO A 52 11.96 -21.40 27.17
C PRO A 52 11.35 -21.72 28.54
N GLY A 53 11.90 -22.69 29.23
CA GLY A 53 11.52 -23.02 30.61
C GLY A 53 12.27 -24.20 31.17
N PRO A 54 12.16 -24.48 32.47
CA PRO A 54 12.75 -25.63 33.13
C PRO A 54 11.94 -26.90 32.93
N GLY A 55 12.56 -28.04 33.17
CA GLY A 55 11.91 -29.35 33.23
C GLY A 55 11.70 -30.01 31.88
N HIS A 56 10.69 -30.89 31.81
CA HIS A 56 10.37 -31.69 30.63
C HIS A 56 9.16 -31.10 29.89
N PRO A 57 9.10 -31.11 28.54
CA PRO A 57 8.01 -30.49 27.76
C PRO A 57 6.61 -31.09 28.04
N SER A 58 6.51 -32.30 28.59
CA SER A 58 5.23 -32.86 29.04
C SER A 58 4.67 -32.19 30.30
N GLN A 59 5.44 -31.36 30.99
CA GLN A 59 5.09 -30.70 32.25
C GLN A 59 4.88 -29.17 32.06
N THR A 60 4.46 -28.76 30.89
CA THR A 60 4.24 -27.34 30.52
C THR A 60 2.78 -26.87 30.74
N GLY A 61 2.19 -27.27 31.86
CA GLY A 61 0.83 -26.84 32.26
C GLY A 61 -0.22 -27.07 31.18
N PHE A 62 -0.92 -26.03 30.79
CA PHE A 62 -1.97 -26.07 29.78
C PHE A 62 -1.48 -26.02 28.33
N CYS A 63 -0.18 -25.85 28.07
CA CYS A 63 0.36 -25.73 26.71
C CYS A 63 0.02 -26.91 25.78
N PRO A 64 0.05 -28.22 26.22
CA PRO A 64 -0.33 -29.32 25.35
C PRO A 64 -1.80 -29.27 24.92
N GLU A 65 -2.70 -28.87 25.83
CA GLU A 65 -4.13 -28.70 25.53
C GLU A 65 -4.38 -27.50 24.64
N PHE A 66 -3.71 -26.37 24.90
CA PHE A 66 -3.74 -25.16 24.09
C PHE A 66 -3.37 -25.48 22.63
N LEU A 67 -2.25 -26.18 22.37
CA LEU A 67 -1.83 -26.57 21.03
C LEU A 67 -2.84 -27.46 20.30
N ARG A 68 -3.56 -28.33 21.04
CA ARG A 68 -4.63 -29.15 20.46
C ARG A 68 -5.85 -28.35 20.03
N ARG A 69 -6.18 -27.29 20.75
CA ARG A 69 -7.33 -26.40 20.48
C ARG A 69 -7.02 -25.32 19.44
N LEU A 70 -5.74 -24.96 19.29
CA LEU A 70 -5.32 -23.84 18.46
C LEU A 70 -5.67 -24.09 16.99
N PRO A 71 -6.31 -23.12 16.29
CA PRO A 71 -6.60 -23.23 14.87
C PRO A 71 -5.32 -23.42 14.04
N ARG A 72 -5.37 -24.29 13.03
CA ARG A 72 -4.20 -24.70 12.25
C ARG A 72 -3.50 -23.56 11.50
N HIS A 73 -4.20 -22.46 11.24
CA HIS A 73 -3.66 -21.30 10.52
C HIS A 73 -2.87 -20.34 11.41
N VAL A 74 -3.00 -20.44 12.73
CA VAL A 74 -2.30 -19.53 13.67
C VAL A 74 -0.82 -19.93 13.76
N PRO A 75 0.11 -18.99 13.46
CA PRO A 75 1.55 -19.24 13.56
C PRO A 75 2.01 -19.46 15.00
N VAL A 76 2.90 -20.43 15.21
CA VAL A 76 3.51 -20.74 16.52
C VAL A 76 5.03 -20.77 16.40
N LEU A 77 5.71 -20.04 17.28
CA LEU A 77 7.15 -20.13 17.52
C LEU A 77 7.39 -20.79 18.88
N GLY A 78 8.07 -21.94 18.91
CA GLY A 78 8.57 -22.56 20.14
C GLY A 78 10.05 -22.29 20.35
N VAL A 79 10.44 -21.76 21.51
CA VAL A 79 11.85 -21.51 21.86
C VAL A 79 12.27 -22.46 22.97
N CYS A 80 13.37 -23.19 22.78
CA CYS A 80 13.98 -24.13 23.70
C CYS A 80 12.96 -25.18 24.22
N LEU A 81 12.38 -25.00 25.41
CA LEU A 81 11.31 -25.89 25.93
C LEU A 81 10.08 -25.88 25.00
N GLY A 82 9.72 -24.71 24.44
CA GLY A 82 8.66 -24.58 23.44
C GLY A 82 8.94 -25.38 22.15
N HIS A 83 10.19 -25.42 21.68
CA HIS A 83 10.61 -26.25 20.57
C HIS A 83 10.45 -27.76 20.90
N GLN A 84 10.89 -28.16 22.10
CA GLN A 84 10.76 -29.54 22.56
C GLN A 84 9.28 -29.95 22.70
N LEU A 85 8.42 -29.04 23.16
CA LEU A 85 6.98 -29.25 23.22
C LEU A 85 6.38 -29.46 21.83
N LEU A 86 6.79 -28.67 20.84
CA LEU A 86 6.36 -28.86 19.44
C LEU A 86 6.85 -30.22 18.90
N GLY A 87 8.11 -30.60 19.18
CA GLY A 87 8.61 -31.93 18.84
C GLY A 87 7.78 -33.04 19.45
N LEU A 88 7.47 -32.96 20.75
CA LEU A 88 6.63 -33.91 21.46
C LEU A 88 5.20 -33.95 20.92
N HIS A 89 4.60 -32.82 20.62
CA HIS A 89 3.27 -32.71 20.01
C HIS A 89 3.20 -33.40 18.64
N ALA A 90 4.31 -33.40 17.89
CA ALA A 90 4.45 -34.14 16.62
C ALA A 90 4.75 -35.60 16.79
N GLY A 91 4.78 -36.13 18.02
CA GLY A 91 5.07 -37.53 18.32
C GLY A 91 6.57 -37.88 18.31
N ALA A 92 7.46 -36.88 18.27
CA ALA A 92 8.89 -37.13 18.41
C ALA A 92 9.26 -37.41 19.87
N ARG A 93 10.32 -38.23 20.08
CA ARG A 93 10.88 -38.49 21.40
C ARG A 93 11.73 -37.27 21.82
N VAL A 94 11.62 -36.88 23.10
CA VAL A 94 12.45 -35.83 23.72
C VAL A 94 13.18 -36.45 24.89
N ASP A 95 14.51 -36.50 24.84
CA ASP A 95 15.37 -37.11 25.83
C ASP A 95 16.65 -36.32 26.05
N VAL A 96 17.48 -36.74 27.01
CA VAL A 96 18.78 -36.16 27.28
C VAL A 96 19.68 -36.25 26.04
N GLY A 97 20.20 -35.13 25.62
CA GLY A 97 21.13 -35.04 24.50
C GLY A 97 22.52 -35.57 24.81
N PRO A 98 23.34 -35.81 23.79
CA PRO A 98 24.70 -36.32 23.96
C PRO A 98 25.62 -35.32 24.71
N CYS A 99 25.30 -34.03 24.68
CA CYS A 99 26.05 -32.98 25.34
C CYS A 99 25.12 -32.05 26.13
N ILE A 100 25.43 -31.84 27.41
CA ILE A 100 24.76 -30.83 28.23
C ILE A 100 25.34 -29.45 27.86
N MET A 101 24.50 -28.56 27.34
CA MET A 101 24.88 -27.22 26.96
C MET A 101 24.28 -26.21 27.95
N HIS A 102 25.14 -25.35 28.54
CA HIS A 102 24.70 -24.31 29.43
C HIS A 102 25.53 -23.04 29.21
N GLY A 103 24.93 -22.02 28.61
CA GLY A 103 25.58 -20.72 28.34
C GLY A 103 26.73 -20.79 27.31
N LYS A 104 26.72 -21.76 26.41
CA LYS A 104 27.74 -21.93 25.38
C LYS A 104 27.22 -21.47 24.03
N GLN A 105 28.11 -20.87 23.25
CA GLN A 105 27.86 -20.56 21.85
C GLN A 105 28.26 -21.75 20.97
N SER A 106 27.43 -22.07 19.99
CA SER A 106 27.68 -23.10 18.97
C SER A 106 27.37 -22.55 17.59
N GLU A 107 28.02 -23.10 16.56
CA GLU A 107 27.64 -22.85 15.17
C GLU A 107 26.63 -23.94 14.74
N ILE A 108 25.56 -23.53 14.10
CA ILE A 108 24.55 -24.43 13.52
C ILE A 108 24.53 -24.27 12.01
N VAL A 109 24.21 -25.36 11.31
CA VAL A 109 23.97 -25.36 9.87
C VAL A 109 22.47 -25.47 9.64
N HIS A 110 21.93 -24.65 8.75
CA HIS A 110 20.51 -24.57 8.43
C HIS A 110 20.27 -24.61 6.91
N ASP A 111 19.03 -24.87 6.49
CA ASP A 111 18.63 -25.00 5.09
C ASP A 111 18.40 -23.64 4.38
N GLY A 112 18.48 -22.53 5.09
CA GLY A 112 18.24 -21.16 4.57
C GLY A 112 16.77 -20.82 4.38
N SER A 113 15.84 -21.68 4.77
CA SER A 113 14.39 -21.47 4.60
C SER A 113 13.70 -20.98 5.88
N GLY A 114 12.47 -20.50 5.75
CA GLY A 114 11.64 -20.12 6.88
C GLY A 114 12.30 -19.07 7.78
N LEU A 115 12.46 -19.37 9.08
CA LEU A 115 13.10 -18.45 10.03
C LEU A 115 14.54 -18.09 9.65
N PHE A 116 15.23 -18.93 8.87
CA PHE A 116 16.63 -18.74 8.50
C PHE A 116 16.82 -17.96 7.19
N GLU A 117 15.75 -17.44 6.59
CA GLU A 117 15.83 -16.68 5.33
C GLU A 117 16.70 -15.43 5.50
N GLY A 118 17.75 -15.32 4.66
CA GLY A 118 18.70 -14.20 4.68
C GLY A 118 19.69 -14.17 5.83
N LEU A 119 19.76 -15.23 6.67
CA LEU A 119 20.72 -15.35 7.77
C LEU A 119 22.05 -16.00 7.33
N PRO A 120 23.16 -15.74 8.05
CA PRO A 120 24.45 -16.37 7.76
C PRO A 120 24.38 -17.89 8.03
N ASN A 121 25.06 -18.68 7.19
CA ASN A 121 25.17 -20.12 7.34
C ASN A 121 26.64 -20.55 7.23
N PRO A 122 27.28 -21.07 8.29
CA PRO A 122 26.71 -21.40 9.61
C PRO A 122 26.33 -20.16 10.44
N MET A 123 25.37 -20.32 11.37
CA MET A 123 24.89 -19.30 12.28
C MET A 123 25.35 -19.57 13.71
N LYS A 124 25.80 -18.53 14.43
CA LYS A 124 26.19 -18.61 15.84
C LYS A 124 24.98 -18.45 16.74
N VAL A 125 24.77 -19.39 17.66
CA VAL A 125 23.61 -19.44 18.57
C VAL A 125 23.99 -19.79 20.00
N ALA A 126 23.23 -19.26 20.96
CA ALA A 126 23.36 -19.58 22.38
C ALA A 126 22.54 -20.81 22.74
N ARG A 127 23.15 -21.76 23.44
CA ARG A 127 22.49 -23.02 23.87
C ARG A 127 22.45 -23.16 25.39
N TYR A 128 21.26 -23.48 25.94
CA TYR A 128 20.99 -23.65 27.39
C TYR A 128 20.06 -24.86 27.60
N HIS A 129 20.43 -26.03 27.08
CA HIS A 129 19.57 -27.21 27.16
C HIS A 129 20.33 -28.52 27.46
N SER A 130 19.65 -29.44 28.10
CA SER A 130 20.09 -30.84 28.29
C SER A 130 19.22 -31.84 27.52
N LEU A 131 18.00 -31.45 27.17
CA LEU A 131 17.06 -32.23 26.37
C LEU A 131 17.11 -31.85 24.90
N VAL A 132 16.91 -32.82 24.03
CA VAL A 132 16.86 -32.63 22.57
C VAL A 132 15.70 -33.41 21.95
N VAL A 133 15.21 -32.91 20.80
CA VAL A 133 14.20 -33.58 19.97
C VAL A 133 14.88 -34.61 19.09
N HIS A 134 14.42 -35.89 19.13
CA HIS A 134 14.87 -36.94 18.23
C HIS A 134 13.94 -37.04 17.02
N ALA A 135 14.43 -36.70 15.84
CA ALA A 135 13.64 -36.67 14.60
C ALA A 135 13.46 -38.05 13.94
N GLY A 136 14.02 -39.14 14.52
CA GLY A 136 14.08 -40.44 13.86
C GLY A 136 15.22 -40.54 12.83
N GLU A 137 15.21 -41.60 12.01
CA GLU A 137 16.14 -41.74 10.88
C GLU A 137 15.68 -40.82 9.74
N GLY A 138 16.50 -39.81 9.35
CA GLY A 138 16.23 -38.90 8.26
C GLY A 138 16.05 -37.41 8.63
N GLU A 139 15.41 -36.62 7.75
CA GLU A 139 15.28 -35.17 7.88
C GLU A 139 14.07 -34.68 8.70
N GLY A 140 13.47 -35.54 9.52
CA GLY A 140 12.30 -35.20 10.33
C GLY A 140 11.34 -36.36 10.49
N ASN A 141 10.07 -36.10 10.76
CA ASN A 141 9.00 -37.09 10.79
C ASN A 141 7.85 -36.70 9.83
N ALA A 142 6.73 -37.44 9.89
CA ALA A 142 5.59 -37.16 9.00
C ALA A 142 5.02 -35.72 9.14
N LEU A 143 5.16 -35.10 10.33
CA LEU A 143 4.56 -33.79 10.63
C LEU A 143 5.53 -32.61 10.50
N PHE A 144 6.84 -32.84 10.63
CA PHE A 144 7.82 -31.75 10.52
C PHE A 144 9.08 -32.12 9.73
N THR A 145 9.78 -31.11 9.24
CA THR A 145 11.15 -31.16 8.71
C THR A 145 12.12 -30.56 9.71
N VAL A 146 13.34 -31.10 9.75
CA VAL A 146 14.45 -30.49 10.48
C VAL A 146 15.08 -29.42 9.58
N THR A 147 15.09 -28.14 10.02
CA THR A 147 15.59 -27.01 9.26
C THR A 147 16.97 -26.53 9.73
N ALA A 148 17.44 -26.97 10.92
CA ALA A 148 18.79 -26.70 11.39
C ALA A 148 19.32 -27.83 12.30
N ARG A 149 20.65 -28.02 12.25
CA ARG A 149 21.37 -29.01 13.10
C ARG A 149 22.65 -28.37 13.68
N ALA A 150 23.01 -28.84 14.88
CA ALA A 150 24.32 -28.62 15.45
C ALA A 150 25.36 -29.59 14.82
N PRO A 151 26.68 -29.32 14.96
CA PRO A 151 27.73 -30.20 14.45
C PRO A 151 27.64 -31.62 14.97
N GLU A 152 27.11 -31.82 16.17
CA GLU A 152 26.89 -33.12 16.80
C GLU A 152 25.67 -33.88 16.25
N GLY A 153 24.94 -33.28 15.31
CA GLY A 153 23.75 -33.83 14.67
C GLY A 153 22.44 -33.55 15.39
N GLU A 154 22.47 -32.88 16.54
CA GLU A 154 21.28 -32.52 17.30
C GLU A 154 20.35 -31.59 16.50
N VAL A 155 19.04 -31.80 16.63
CA VAL A 155 18.01 -30.96 16.00
C VAL A 155 18.02 -29.58 16.68
N MET A 156 18.36 -28.56 15.92
CA MET A 156 18.39 -27.15 16.37
C MET A 156 17.18 -26.33 15.90
N ALA A 157 16.49 -26.80 14.86
CA ALA A 157 15.21 -26.23 14.47
C ALA A 157 14.35 -27.27 13.74
N LEU A 158 13.04 -27.12 13.89
CA LEU A 158 12.02 -27.89 13.18
C LEU A 158 10.93 -26.96 12.62
N GLN A 159 10.35 -27.35 11.49
CA GLN A 159 9.21 -26.67 10.90
C GLN A 159 8.13 -27.67 10.52
N TYR A 160 6.87 -27.41 10.94
CA TYR A 160 5.74 -28.25 10.57
C TYR A 160 5.40 -28.14 9.08
N ARG A 161 4.91 -29.25 8.52
CA ARG A 161 4.56 -29.35 7.09
C ARG A 161 3.14 -28.90 6.80
N ASP A 162 2.22 -29.07 7.77
CA ASP A 162 0.77 -28.90 7.60
C ASP A 162 0.22 -27.61 8.24
N ARG A 163 1.08 -26.84 8.93
CA ARG A 163 0.70 -25.60 9.62
C ARG A 163 1.92 -24.70 9.86
N PRO A 164 1.73 -23.39 10.10
CA PRO A 164 2.83 -22.45 10.29
C PRO A 164 3.42 -22.53 11.70
N TRP A 165 3.89 -23.69 12.10
CA TRP A 165 4.54 -23.92 13.39
C TRP A 165 6.01 -24.23 13.21
N VAL A 166 6.84 -23.54 13.99
CA VAL A 166 8.30 -23.65 13.95
C VAL A 166 8.88 -23.65 15.36
N GLY A 167 9.96 -24.38 15.58
CA GLY A 167 10.66 -24.39 16.84
C GLY A 167 12.15 -24.26 16.67
N VAL A 168 12.82 -23.52 17.57
CA VAL A 168 14.27 -23.40 17.68
C VAL A 168 14.73 -23.86 19.04
N GLN A 169 15.76 -24.73 19.09
CA GLN A 169 16.30 -25.30 20.35
C GLN A 169 17.19 -24.30 21.09
N PHE A 170 17.74 -23.34 20.39
CA PHE A 170 18.61 -22.28 20.92
C PHE A 170 17.82 -21.04 21.35
N HIS A 171 18.50 -20.08 21.96
CA HIS A 171 17.93 -18.84 22.49
C HIS A 171 18.19 -17.65 21.56
N PRO A 172 17.24 -17.30 20.68
CA PRO A 172 17.40 -16.15 19.77
C PRO A 172 17.40 -14.79 20.50
N GLU A 173 16.86 -14.73 21.71
CA GLU A 173 16.81 -13.53 22.56
C GLU A 173 18.13 -13.27 23.31
N SER A 174 19.07 -14.24 23.27
CA SER A 174 20.36 -14.12 23.95
C SER A 174 21.33 -13.24 23.19
N ILE A 175 22.09 -12.42 23.93
CA ILE A 175 23.20 -11.63 23.38
C ILE A 175 24.28 -12.49 22.68
N LEU A 176 24.36 -13.78 23.04
CA LEU A 176 25.26 -14.75 22.39
C LEU A 176 24.71 -15.29 21.06
N THR A 177 23.54 -14.84 20.63
CA THR A 177 22.97 -15.13 19.31
C THR A 177 22.92 -13.83 18.50
N PRO A 178 24.00 -13.42 17.80
CA PRO A 178 24.11 -12.10 17.19
C PRO A 178 23.00 -11.79 16.16
N ASP A 179 22.58 -12.79 15.40
CA ASP A 179 21.51 -12.66 14.40
C ASP A 179 20.11 -13.04 14.95
N GLY A 180 19.96 -13.15 16.26
CA GLY A 180 18.71 -13.61 16.88
C GLY A 180 17.54 -12.68 16.66
N LEU A 181 17.73 -11.37 16.71
CA LEU A 181 16.67 -10.38 16.41
C LEU A 181 16.22 -10.44 14.96
N ARG A 182 17.14 -10.69 14.01
CA ARG A 182 16.80 -10.90 12.60
C ARG A 182 15.99 -12.18 12.40
N LEU A 183 16.36 -13.26 13.09
CA LEU A 183 15.62 -14.52 13.07
C LEU A 183 14.20 -14.33 13.61
N LEU A 184 14.04 -13.67 14.76
CA LEU A 184 12.71 -13.35 15.32
C LEU A 184 11.91 -12.43 14.38
N GLY A 185 12.55 -11.52 13.67
CA GLY A 185 11.92 -10.66 12.67
C GLY A 185 11.38 -11.41 11.44
N ASN A 186 11.89 -12.60 11.16
CA ASN A 186 11.34 -13.47 10.13
C ASN A 186 10.03 -14.17 10.55
N PHE A 187 9.72 -14.24 11.85
CA PHE A 187 8.45 -14.79 12.35
C PHE A 187 7.37 -13.70 12.41
N PRO A 188 6.08 -13.98 12.02
CA PRO A 188 5.60 -15.25 11.48
C PRO A 188 5.70 -15.36 9.94
N GLN A 189 6.00 -14.27 9.23
CA GLN A 189 5.87 -14.16 7.78
C GLN A 189 6.65 -15.24 7.02
N ALA A 190 7.85 -15.57 7.50
CA ALA A 190 8.72 -16.53 6.81
C ALA A 190 8.23 -17.99 6.88
N ILE A 191 7.33 -18.32 7.81
CA ILE A 191 6.82 -19.70 8.01
C ILE A 191 5.39 -19.88 7.52
N LEU A 192 4.70 -18.82 7.14
CA LEU A 192 3.37 -18.95 6.55
C LEU A 192 3.45 -19.74 5.23
N PRO A 193 2.43 -20.56 4.90
CA PRO A 193 2.40 -21.27 3.63
C PRO A 193 2.64 -20.30 2.46
N ARG A 194 3.47 -20.69 1.51
CA ARG A 194 3.80 -19.85 0.35
C ARG A 194 2.55 -19.37 -0.41
N GLN A 195 1.49 -20.21 -0.45
CA GLN A 195 0.19 -19.81 -1.03
C GLN A 195 -0.44 -18.60 -0.32
N GLY A 196 -0.21 -18.43 0.98
CA GLY A 196 -0.66 -17.26 1.75
C GLY A 196 0.32 -16.06 1.66
N ARG A 197 1.60 -16.31 1.30
CA ARG A 197 2.61 -15.24 1.16
C ARG A 197 2.53 -14.53 -0.18
N ASP A 198 2.38 -15.27 -1.27
CA ASP A 198 2.42 -14.75 -2.65
C ASP A 198 1.04 -14.52 -3.28
N GLY A 199 -0.05 -14.73 -2.51
CA GLY A 199 -1.41 -14.56 -3.02
C GLY A 199 -1.78 -15.55 -4.14
N GLY A 200 -1.10 -16.69 -4.24
CA GLY A 200 -1.29 -17.65 -5.34
C GLY A 200 -0.67 -17.17 -6.64
N MET A 201 0.47 -16.49 -6.56
CA MET A 201 1.07 -15.77 -7.69
C MET A 201 1.40 -16.66 -8.89
N ALA A 202 1.75 -17.93 -8.71
CA ALA A 202 2.00 -18.84 -9.82
C ALA A 202 0.78 -18.99 -10.74
N GLU A 203 -0.41 -19.19 -10.15
CA GLU A 203 -1.69 -19.25 -10.88
C GLU A 203 -1.99 -17.93 -11.60
N VAL A 204 -1.77 -16.80 -10.92
CA VAL A 204 -1.99 -15.45 -11.47
C VAL A 204 -1.06 -15.20 -12.66
N LEU A 205 0.21 -15.56 -12.56
CA LEU A 205 1.18 -15.38 -13.65
C LEU A 205 0.85 -16.25 -14.86
N GLU A 206 0.33 -17.47 -14.67
CA GLU A 206 -0.15 -18.33 -15.75
C GLU A 206 -1.36 -17.72 -16.49
N HIS A 207 -2.32 -17.11 -15.76
CA HIS A 207 -3.43 -16.36 -16.37
C HIS A 207 -2.92 -15.20 -17.23
N LEU A 208 -2.03 -14.39 -16.66
CA LEU A 208 -1.45 -13.26 -17.40
C LEU A 208 -0.63 -13.71 -18.63
N ALA A 209 0.10 -14.83 -18.52
CA ALA A 209 0.85 -15.41 -19.65
C ALA A 209 -0.07 -15.84 -20.80
N ARG A 210 -1.30 -16.28 -20.49
CA ARG A 210 -2.35 -16.60 -21.49
C ARG A 210 -3.11 -15.36 -21.98
N ARG A 211 -2.77 -14.17 -21.49
CA ARG A 211 -3.47 -12.90 -21.74
C ARG A 211 -4.93 -12.91 -21.27
N GLU A 212 -5.23 -13.67 -20.24
CA GLU A 212 -6.54 -13.73 -19.61
C GLU A 212 -6.66 -12.67 -18.52
N ASP A 213 -7.87 -12.07 -18.38
CA ASP A 213 -8.14 -11.14 -17.31
C ASP A 213 -8.20 -11.86 -15.96
N LEU A 214 -7.68 -11.20 -14.93
CA LEU A 214 -7.73 -11.74 -13.57
C LEU A 214 -9.17 -11.75 -13.05
N THR A 215 -9.52 -12.80 -12.32
CA THR A 215 -10.75 -12.80 -11.53
C THR A 215 -10.65 -11.77 -10.39
N ALA A 216 -11.81 -11.39 -9.81
CA ALA A 216 -11.86 -10.46 -8.69
C ALA A 216 -11.03 -10.95 -7.49
N ASP A 217 -11.05 -12.26 -7.20
CA ASP A 217 -10.27 -12.87 -6.13
C ASP A 217 -8.77 -12.83 -6.42
N MET A 218 -8.35 -13.23 -7.62
CA MET A 218 -6.94 -13.15 -8.05
C MET A 218 -6.42 -11.71 -7.96
N ALA A 219 -7.14 -10.74 -8.51
CA ALA A 219 -6.78 -9.33 -8.47
C ALA A 219 -6.66 -8.82 -7.03
N SER A 220 -7.65 -9.11 -6.18
CA SER A 220 -7.66 -8.69 -4.77
C SER A 220 -6.45 -9.23 -4.00
N ARG A 221 -6.20 -10.55 -4.10
CA ARG A 221 -5.09 -11.21 -3.41
C ARG A 221 -3.73 -10.69 -3.89
N SER A 222 -3.55 -10.56 -5.21
CA SER A 222 -2.27 -10.18 -5.80
C SER A 222 -1.91 -8.73 -5.52
N PHE A 223 -2.85 -7.79 -5.70
CA PHE A 223 -2.60 -6.39 -5.35
C PHE A 223 -2.42 -6.20 -3.85
N GLY A 224 -3.15 -6.95 -3.00
CA GLY A 224 -2.92 -6.98 -1.57
C GLY A 224 -1.50 -7.43 -1.22
N ALA A 225 -1.05 -8.55 -1.78
CA ALA A 225 0.29 -9.09 -1.55
C ALA A 225 1.40 -8.14 -2.05
N LEU A 226 1.18 -7.50 -3.21
CA LEU A 226 2.12 -6.52 -3.77
C LEU A 226 2.27 -5.29 -2.86
N MET A 227 1.14 -4.71 -2.42
CA MET A 227 1.13 -3.53 -1.55
C MET A 227 1.77 -3.81 -0.18
N ASP A 228 1.59 -5.02 0.36
CA ASP A 228 2.15 -5.46 1.64
C ASP A 228 3.64 -5.84 1.54
N GLY A 229 4.24 -5.79 0.33
CA GLY A 229 5.62 -6.20 0.11
C GLY A 229 5.84 -7.71 0.29
N ARG A 230 4.79 -8.53 0.15
CA ARG A 230 4.84 -9.99 0.32
C ARG A 230 5.30 -10.75 -0.93
N LEU A 231 5.38 -10.07 -2.08
CA LEU A 231 5.89 -10.65 -3.32
C LEU A 231 7.41 -10.50 -3.40
N THR A 232 8.08 -11.52 -3.94
CA THR A 232 9.50 -11.38 -4.29
C THR A 232 9.65 -10.36 -5.44
N PRO A 233 10.83 -9.73 -5.61
CA PRO A 233 11.05 -8.82 -6.75
C PRO A 233 10.73 -9.47 -8.11
N ALA A 234 11.07 -10.75 -8.30
CA ALA A 234 10.76 -11.49 -9.52
C ALA A 234 9.24 -11.65 -9.73
N GLN A 235 8.49 -12.03 -8.69
CA GLN A 235 7.03 -12.15 -8.75
C GLN A 235 6.36 -10.79 -9.01
N ALA A 236 6.77 -9.75 -8.29
CA ALA A 236 6.23 -8.40 -8.45
C ALA A 236 6.51 -7.84 -9.85
N GLY A 237 7.74 -7.99 -10.35
CA GLY A 237 8.14 -7.58 -11.70
C GLY A 237 7.36 -8.33 -12.78
N SER A 238 7.26 -9.66 -12.67
CA SER A 238 6.50 -10.49 -13.62
C SER A 238 5.01 -10.14 -13.60
N PHE A 239 4.42 -9.91 -12.43
CA PHE A 239 3.02 -9.51 -12.28
C PHE A 239 2.73 -8.17 -12.97
N LEU A 240 3.55 -7.15 -12.70
CA LEU A 240 3.37 -5.81 -13.29
C LEU A 240 3.59 -5.83 -14.80
N MET A 241 4.58 -6.58 -15.28
CA MET A 241 4.83 -6.73 -16.71
C MET A 241 3.77 -7.57 -17.40
N GLY A 242 3.29 -8.64 -16.75
CA GLY A 242 2.18 -9.45 -17.27
C GLY A 242 0.92 -8.63 -17.50
N LEU A 243 0.50 -7.82 -16.51
CA LEU A 243 -0.64 -6.89 -16.63
C LEU A 243 -0.42 -5.91 -17.80
N ARG A 244 0.74 -5.28 -17.86
CA ARG A 244 1.07 -4.34 -18.93
C ARG A 244 1.05 -4.97 -20.32
N MET A 245 1.59 -6.19 -20.48
CA MET A 245 1.64 -6.91 -21.75
C MET A 245 0.28 -7.41 -22.22
N LYS A 246 -0.58 -7.77 -21.27
CA LYS A 246 -1.97 -8.13 -21.52
C LYS A 246 -2.82 -6.90 -21.89
N GLY A 247 -2.56 -5.79 -21.24
CA GLY A 247 -3.44 -4.62 -21.09
C GLY A 247 -4.32 -4.77 -19.85
N GLU A 248 -4.35 -3.75 -19.02
CA GLU A 248 -5.12 -3.76 -17.76
C GLU A 248 -6.63 -3.70 -18.05
N SER A 249 -7.43 -4.47 -17.31
CA SER A 249 -8.90 -4.38 -17.33
C SER A 249 -9.41 -3.39 -16.26
N SER A 250 -10.64 -2.92 -16.42
CA SER A 250 -11.28 -2.03 -15.43
C SER A 250 -11.44 -2.69 -14.05
N LEU A 251 -11.69 -4.00 -14.02
CA LEU A 251 -11.74 -4.79 -12.79
C LEU A 251 -10.38 -4.81 -12.08
N GLU A 252 -9.30 -5.06 -12.80
CA GLU A 252 -7.94 -5.09 -12.24
C GLU A 252 -7.53 -3.73 -11.67
N LEU A 253 -7.79 -2.64 -12.41
CA LEU A 253 -7.53 -1.28 -11.95
C LEU A 253 -8.37 -0.93 -10.71
N ALA A 254 -9.64 -1.35 -10.66
CA ALA A 254 -10.51 -1.13 -9.50
C ALA A 254 -10.01 -1.89 -8.26
N HIS A 255 -9.51 -3.13 -8.41
CA HIS A 255 -8.92 -3.89 -7.30
C HIS A 255 -7.59 -3.30 -6.84
N ALA A 256 -6.73 -2.84 -7.75
CA ALA A 256 -5.50 -2.12 -7.41
C ALA A 256 -5.79 -0.84 -6.64
N THR A 257 -6.80 -0.06 -7.08
CA THR A 257 -7.28 1.16 -6.40
C THR A 257 -7.76 0.85 -4.98
N ARG A 258 -8.63 -0.17 -4.82
CA ARG A 258 -9.11 -0.60 -3.49
C ARG A 258 -7.97 -1.04 -2.57
N ALA A 259 -7.01 -1.82 -3.10
CA ALA A 259 -5.85 -2.28 -2.32
C ALA A 259 -4.97 -1.12 -1.82
N ALA A 260 -4.77 -0.09 -2.67
CA ALA A 260 -4.04 1.11 -2.31
C ALA A 260 -4.77 1.95 -1.26
N LEU A 261 -6.08 2.19 -1.45
CA LEU A 261 -6.90 2.97 -0.53
C LEU A 261 -7.12 2.30 0.83
N ALA A 262 -7.11 0.95 0.88
CA ALA A 262 -7.21 0.21 2.13
C ALA A 262 -5.98 0.40 3.04
N ARG A 263 -4.84 0.76 2.46
CA ARG A 263 -3.55 0.97 3.14
C ARG A 263 -3.13 2.43 3.23
N ALA A 264 -3.97 3.32 2.74
CA ALA A 264 -3.75 4.76 2.82
C ALA A 264 -4.03 5.29 4.23
N VAL A 265 -3.32 6.33 4.62
CA VAL A 265 -3.65 7.13 5.81
C VAL A 265 -4.96 7.86 5.50
N ARG A 266 -6.01 7.53 6.23
CA ARG A 266 -7.36 8.08 5.99
C ARG A 266 -7.44 9.56 6.37
N VAL A 267 -8.22 10.29 5.59
CA VAL A 267 -8.67 11.65 5.91
C VAL A 267 -10.16 11.61 6.21
N GLU A 268 -10.54 12.08 7.39
CA GLU A 268 -11.93 12.06 7.87
C GLU A 268 -12.40 13.48 8.21
N GLY A 269 -13.69 13.66 8.44
CA GLY A 269 -14.27 14.91 8.92
C GLY A 269 -14.60 15.95 7.85
N ILE A 270 -14.37 15.69 6.55
CA ILE A 270 -14.80 16.61 5.49
C ILE A 270 -16.29 16.47 5.29
N SER A 271 -17.05 17.53 5.59
CA SER A 271 -18.51 17.55 5.44
C SER A 271 -18.94 18.02 4.06
N GLY A 272 -19.97 17.38 3.49
CA GLY A 272 -20.57 17.73 2.19
C GLY A 272 -19.71 17.35 0.98
N PRO A 273 -20.18 17.68 -0.24
CA PRO A 273 -19.49 17.30 -1.47
C PRO A 273 -18.13 17.98 -1.60
N CYS A 274 -17.12 17.23 -2.07
CA CYS A 274 -15.81 17.74 -2.42
C CYS A 274 -15.32 17.10 -3.72
N ILE A 275 -14.39 17.78 -4.40
CA ILE A 275 -13.85 17.38 -5.70
C ILE A 275 -12.33 17.27 -5.65
N ASP A 276 -11.78 16.30 -6.40
CA ASP A 276 -10.38 16.31 -6.86
C ASP A 276 -10.32 16.67 -8.34
N VAL A 277 -9.29 17.40 -8.73
CA VAL A 277 -8.99 17.74 -10.13
C VAL A 277 -7.55 17.32 -10.39
N VAL A 278 -7.37 16.29 -11.18
CA VAL A 278 -6.07 15.63 -11.31
C VAL A 278 -5.90 14.99 -12.68
N GLY A 279 -4.69 14.99 -13.22
CA GLY A 279 -4.33 14.26 -14.43
C GLY A 279 -3.43 13.07 -14.12
N THR A 280 -3.37 12.11 -15.04
CA THR A 280 -2.41 10.99 -14.98
C THR A 280 -0.99 11.46 -15.20
N GLY A 281 -0.80 12.66 -15.75
CA GLY A 281 0.48 13.16 -16.18
C GLY A 281 1.05 12.39 -17.39
N GLY A 282 2.26 12.78 -17.76
CA GLY A 282 3.02 12.04 -18.79
C GLY A 282 2.56 12.27 -20.23
N ASP A 283 1.89 13.38 -20.48
CA ASP A 283 1.51 13.87 -21.83
C ASP A 283 2.72 14.36 -22.64
N GLY A 284 3.82 14.72 -21.96
CA GLY A 284 5.04 15.22 -22.59
C GLY A 284 4.87 16.62 -23.22
N ARG A 285 3.82 17.36 -22.85
CA ARG A 285 3.45 18.63 -23.48
C ARG A 285 4.07 19.85 -22.83
N HIS A 286 4.72 19.71 -21.67
CA HIS A 286 5.32 20.82 -20.93
C HIS A 286 4.36 21.98 -20.67
N SER A 287 3.06 21.66 -20.45
CA SER A 287 2.06 22.67 -20.13
C SER A 287 2.26 23.20 -18.70
N PHE A 288 1.69 24.38 -18.42
CA PHE A 288 1.60 24.91 -17.07
C PHE A 288 0.68 24.05 -16.19
N ASN A 289 0.75 24.23 -14.85
CA ASN A 289 -0.04 23.45 -13.90
C ASN A 289 -1.55 23.78 -13.93
N CYS A 290 -2.24 23.46 -15.04
CA CYS A 290 -3.64 23.77 -15.26
C CYS A 290 -4.55 23.15 -14.19
N SER A 291 -4.39 21.89 -13.84
CA SER A 291 -5.20 21.25 -12.79
C SER A 291 -5.02 21.91 -11.42
N THR A 292 -3.83 22.45 -11.11
CA THR A 292 -3.59 23.22 -9.89
C THR A 292 -4.30 24.57 -9.93
N ALA A 293 -4.20 25.30 -11.06
CA ALA A 293 -4.93 26.55 -11.25
C ALA A 293 -6.44 26.34 -11.13
N THR A 294 -6.98 25.31 -11.79
CA THR A 294 -8.39 24.91 -11.73
C THR A 294 -8.83 24.66 -10.28
N SER A 295 -8.05 23.88 -9.52
CA SER A 295 -8.33 23.58 -8.12
C SER A 295 -8.40 24.83 -7.23
N LEU A 296 -7.46 25.76 -7.41
CA LEU A 296 -7.41 26.99 -6.62
C LEU A 296 -8.53 27.98 -7.01
N VAL A 297 -8.90 28.07 -8.30
CA VAL A 297 -10.04 28.88 -8.75
C VAL A 297 -11.35 28.32 -8.18
N LEU A 298 -11.59 27.01 -8.24
CA LEU A 298 -12.76 26.37 -7.65
C LEU A 298 -12.86 26.64 -6.14
N ALA A 299 -11.77 26.49 -5.42
CA ALA A 299 -11.73 26.79 -3.99
C ALA A 299 -12.01 28.27 -3.69
N GLY A 300 -11.47 29.19 -4.51
CA GLY A 300 -11.76 30.63 -4.44
C GLY A 300 -13.22 30.99 -4.78
N MET A 301 -13.93 30.13 -5.50
CA MET A 301 -15.37 30.21 -5.74
C MET A 301 -16.21 29.64 -4.60
N GLY A 302 -15.62 28.95 -3.62
CA GLY A 302 -16.29 28.34 -2.48
C GLY A 302 -16.54 26.81 -2.60
N TYR A 303 -16.08 26.16 -3.67
CA TYR A 303 -16.14 24.70 -3.79
C TYR A 303 -15.04 24.03 -2.96
N LYS A 304 -15.38 22.94 -2.27
CA LYS A 304 -14.40 22.18 -1.49
C LYS A 304 -13.55 21.31 -2.41
N VAL A 305 -12.26 21.56 -2.42
CA VAL A 305 -11.27 20.86 -3.24
C VAL A 305 -10.29 20.13 -2.34
N VAL A 306 -10.12 18.84 -2.57
CA VAL A 306 -9.12 17.98 -1.90
C VAL A 306 -8.19 17.43 -2.98
N LYS A 307 -7.13 18.19 -3.29
CA LYS A 307 -6.22 17.82 -4.37
C LYS A 307 -5.19 16.80 -3.90
N HIS A 308 -5.17 15.64 -4.54
CA HIS A 308 -4.13 14.63 -4.33
C HIS A 308 -3.06 14.74 -5.41
N GLY A 309 -1.80 14.75 -5.03
CA GLY A 309 -0.72 14.95 -6.00
C GLY A 309 0.68 14.65 -5.48
N ASN A 310 1.66 14.79 -6.38
CA ASN A 310 3.06 14.50 -6.12
C ASN A 310 3.97 15.57 -6.73
N ARG A 311 5.29 15.47 -6.46
CA ARG A 311 6.32 16.21 -7.18
C ARG A 311 6.43 15.71 -8.62
N ALA A 312 7.03 16.52 -9.48
CA ALA A 312 7.26 16.16 -10.89
C ALA A 312 8.12 14.90 -10.99
N VAL A 313 7.72 13.99 -11.89
CA VAL A 313 8.53 12.83 -12.31
C VAL A 313 8.96 12.98 -13.77
N SER A 314 8.09 13.53 -14.62
CA SER A 314 8.32 13.67 -16.07
C SER A 314 7.90 15.03 -16.62
N SER A 315 7.26 15.89 -15.83
CA SER A 315 6.83 17.25 -16.22
C SER A 315 7.83 18.30 -15.74
N THR A 316 7.75 19.51 -16.31
CA THR A 316 8.61 20.66 -15.95
C THR A 316 8.38 21.10 -14.49
N CYS A 317 7.14 21.02 -13.99
CA CYS A 317 6.77 21.40 -12.62
C CYS A 317 5.62 20.52 -12.12
N GLY A 318 5.80 19.81 -10.99
CA GLY A 318 4.74 19.04 -10.37
C GLY A 318 3.76 19.91 -9.57
N SER A 319 2.58 19.34 -9.25
CA SER A 319 1.58 20.06 -8.44
C SER A 319 2.09 20.46 -7.06
N ALA A 320 2.86 19.57 -6.40
CA ALA A 320 3.50 19.85 -5.13
C ALA A 320 4.51 20.99 -5.23
N ASP A 321 5.36 20.98 -6.27
CA ASP A 321 6.37 22.00 -6.50
C ASP A 321 5.75 23.38 -6.76
N ALA A 322 4.65 23.42 -7.51
CA ALA A 322 3.90 24.64 -7.79
C ALA A 322 3.26 25.21 -6.52
N LEU A 323 2.59 24.37 -5.72
CA LEU A 323 1.92 24.80 -4.48
C LEU A 323 2.91 25.29 -3.42
N GLU A 324 4.03 24.60 -3.25
CA GLU A 324 5.12 25.01 -2.36
C GLU A 324 5.66 26.39 -2.74
N SER A 325 5.85 26.63 -4.07
CA SER A 325 6.27 27.93 -4.59
C SER A 325 5.23 29.04 -4.38
N LEU A 326 3.94 28.69 -4.21
CA LEU A 326 2.86 29.60 -3.86
C LEU A 326 2.74 29.83 -2.34
N GLY A 327 3.54 29.16 -1.51
CA GLY A 327 3.49 29.25 -0.05
C GLY A 327 2.45 28.32 0.61
N ILE A 328 1.91 27.35 -0.13
CA ILE A 328 1.00 26.33 0.42
C ILE A 328 1.85 25.19 0.96
N PRO A 329 1.75 24.85 2.26
CA PRO A 329 2.56 23.78 2.87
C PRO A 329 2.17 22.40 2.31
N LEU A 330 3.19 21.55 2.10
CA LEU A 330 3.01 20.17 1.65
C LEU A 330 2.91 19.17 2.81
N ASP A 331 3.47 19.55 3.96
CA ASP A 331 3.45 18.72 5.17
C ASP A 331 2.13 18.96 5.92
N THR A 332 1.11 18.24 5.47
CA THR A 332 -0.25 18.36 6.00
C THR A 332 -0.52 17.19 6.94
N ASP A 333 -0.77 17.48 8.21
CA ASP A 333 -1.30 16.51 9.16
C ASP A 333 -2.67 15.99 8.67
N PRO A 334 -2.86 14.68 8.51
CA PRO A 334 -4.15 14.11 8.14
C PRO A 334 -5.32 14.60 8.98
N ALA A 335 -5.12 14.85 10.29
CA ALA A 335 -6.14 15.36 11.19
C ALA A 335 -6.51 16.83 10.91
N ALA A 336 -5.61 17.62 10.32
CA ALA A 336 -5.84 19.03 10.02
C ALA A 336 -6.54 19.27 8.67
N VAL A 337 -6.62 18.25 7.81
CA VAL A 337 -7.16 18.40 6.44
C VAL A 337 -8.59 18.92 6.44
N ALA A 338 -9.46 18.38 7.30
CA ALA A 338 -10.86 18.81 7.37
C ALA A 338 -11.00 20.29 7.73
N ASP A 339 -10.19 20.75 8.69
CA ASP A 339 -10.15 22.17 9.10
C ASP A 339 -9.62 23.07 7.98
N MET A 340 -8.61 22.63 7.24
CA MET A 340 -8.09 23.38 6.09
C MET A 340 -9.16 23.53 5.02
N VAL A 341 -9.88 22.45 4.70
CA VAL A 341 -10.99 22.50 3.74
C VAL A 341 -12.12 23.40 4.25
N ALA A 342 -12.44 23.36 5.54
CA ALA A 342 -13.46 24.22 6.13
C ALA A 342 -13.10 25.72 6.07
N LYS A 343 -11.82 26.06 6.26
CA LYS A 343 -11.34 27.46 6.28
C LYS A 343 -11.04 28.04 4.91
N ARG A 344 -10.45 27.23 4.02
CA ARG A 344 -9.90 27.69 2.73
C ARG A 344 -10.58 27.07 1.51
N ASN A 345 -11.52 26.15 1.70
CA ASN A 345 -12.10 25.28 0.67
C ASN A 345 -11.05 24.47 -0.10
N PHE A 346 -9.82 24.37 0.40
CA PHE A 346 -8.71 23.71 -0.29
C PHE A 346 -7.81 22.98 0.70
N ALA A 347 -7.45 21.74 0.34
CA ALA A 347 -6.33 21.04 0.95
C ALA A 347 -5.53 20.28 -0.11
N PHE A 348 -4.20 20.24 0.07
CA PHE A 348 -3.31 19.43 -0.76
C PHE A 348 -2.83 18.21 0.01
N LEU A 349 -3.01 17.04 -0.57
CA LEU A 349 -2.62 15.75 -0.01
C LEU A 349 -1.39 15.24 -0.76
N PHE A 350 -0.23 15.37 -0.15
CA PHE A 350 1.03 14.94 -0.75
C PHE A 350 1.15 13.41 -0.71
N ALA A 351 1.07 12.76 -1.86
CA ALA A 351 0.93 11.31 -2.00
C ALA A 351 1.90 10.46 -1.15
N PRO A 352 3.22 10.79 -1.01
CA PRO A 352 4.12 10.02 -0.18
C PRO A 352 3.74 9.96 1.31
N HIS A 353 3.10 11.00 1.86
CA HIS A 353 2.68 11.04 3.26
C HIS A 353 1.45 10.18 3.52
N PHE A 354 0.57 10.08 2.53
CA PHE A 354 -0.72 9.37 2.68
C PHE A 354 -0.69 7.91 2.20
N HIS A 355 0.34 7.50 1.45
CA HIS A 355 0.44 6.14 0.90
C HIS A 355 1.73 5.43 1.31
N PRO A 356 1.91 5.04 2.59
CA PRO A 356 3.13 4.41 3.07
C PRO A 356 3.45 3.07 2.37
N ALA A 357 2.42 2.34 1.91
CA ALA A 357 2.60 1.07 1.19
C ALA A 357 3.37 1.23 -0.15
N PHE A 358 3.35 2.42 -0.75
CA PHE A 358 4.10 2.66 -2.00
C PHE A 358 5.62 2.62 -1.83
N LYS A 359 6.14 2.68 -0.59
CA LYS A 359 7.56 2.42 -0.31
C LYS A 359 8.03 1.04 -0.77
N ASN A 360 7.12 0.03 -0.74
CA ASN A 360 7.41 -1.32 -1.21
C ASN A 360 7.44 -1.41 -2.75
N ILE A 361 6.76 -0.50 -3.44
CA ILE A 361 6.56 -0.52 -4.89
C ILE A 361 7.55 0.41 -5.61
N GLY A 362 7.94 1.51 -4.97
CA GLY A 362 8.84 2.51 -5.55
C GLY A 362 10.15 1.94 -6.11
N PRO A 363 10.91 1.13 -5.35
CA PRO A 363 12.13 0.48 -5.83
C PRO A 363 11.88 -0.41 -7.05
N LEU A 364 10.81 -1.23 -7.03
CA LEU A 364 10.44 -2.12 -8.13
C LEU A 364 10.14 -1.35 -9.42
N ARG A 365 9.39 -0.25 -9.32
CA ARG A 365 9.08 0.61 -10.48
C ARG A 365 10.34 1.25 -11.07
N LYS A 366 11.26 1.67 -10.21
CA LYS A 366 12.54 2.27 -10.63
C LYS A 366 13.42 1.24 -11.33
N GLU A 367 13.48 0.01 -10.82
CA GLU A 367 14.24 -1.09 -11.39
C GLU A 367 13.66 -1.55 -12.74
N LEU A 368 12.33 -1.66 -12.85
CA LEU A 368 11.65 -1.99 -14.10
C LEU A 368 11.86 -0.94 -15.20
N GLY A 369 11.99 0.33 -14.85
CA GLY A 369 12.25 1.43 -15.79
C GLY A 369 11.16 1.67 -16.83
N VAL A 370 9.98 1.07 -16.68
CA VAL A 370 8.84 1.18 -17.61
C VAL A 370 7.58 1.67 -16.91
N ARG A 371 6.64 2.24 -17.68
CA ARG A 371 5.31 2.59 -17.17
C ARG A 371 4.54 1.32 -16.83
N THR A 372 3.80 1.34 -15.72
CA THR A 372 2.93 0.26 -15.26
C THR A 372 1.56 0.85 -14.88
N LEU A 373 0.61 0.00 -14.49
CA LEU A 373 -0.71 0.44 -13.99
C LEU A 373 -0.62 1.54 -12.90
N PHE A 374 0.46 1.58 -12.13
CA PHE A 374 0.67 2.63 -11.10
C PHE A 374 0.77 4.04 -11.66
N ASN A 375 1.01 4.21 -12.94
CA ASN A 375 0.94 5.51 -13.59
C ASN A 375 -0.50 5.99 -13.82
N LEU A 376 -1.47 5.07 -13.79
CA LEU A 376 -2.89 5.35 -13.93
C LEU A 376 -3.61 5.49 -12.57
N LEU A 377 -3.05 4.89 -11.49
CA LEU A 377 -3.72 4.83 -10.19
C LEU A 377 -3.74 6.16 -9.43
N GLY A 378 -2.74 7.04 -9.64
CA GLY A 378 -2.60 8.28 -8.87
C GLY A 378 -3.89 9.08 -8.68
N PRO A 379 -4.64 9.37 -9.75
CA PRO A 379 -5.92 10.07 -9.69
C PRO A 379 -7.04 9.34 -8.93
N MET A 380 -6.97 8.02 -8.83
CA MET A 380 -8.05 7.19 -8.28
C MET A 380 -7.86 6.85 -6.80
N ILE A 381 -6.71 7.19 -6.21
CA ILE A 381 -6.35 6.79 -4.85
C ILE A 381 -6.30 7.96 -3.85
N ASN A 382 -7.09 9.01 -4.09
CA ASN A 382 -7.16 10.13 -3.15
C ASN A 382 -7.67 9.65 -1.77
N PRO A 383 -6.87 9.82 -0.69
CA PRO A 383 -7.21 9.30 0.64
C PRO A 383 -8.38 10.02 1.32
N ALA A 384 -8.75 11.21 0.86
CA ALA A 384 -9.94 11.93 1.31
C ALA A 384 -11.24 11.39 0.68
N ARG A 385 -11.15 10.50 -0.32
CA ARG A 385 -12.30 9.88 -1.02
C ARG A 385 -13.34 10.91 -1.45
N PRO A 386 -12.97 11.87 -2.30
CA PRO A 386 -13.90 12.89 -2.76
C PRO A 386 -15.11 12.28 -3.44
N SER A 387 -16.26 12.93 -3.30
CA SER A 387 -17.49 12.51 -3.98
C SER A 387 -17.48 12.80 -5.48
N HIS A 388 -16.62 13.73 -5.92
CA HIS A 388 -16.52 14.16 -7.31
C HIS A 388 -15.07 14.13 -7.79
N LEU A 389 -14.88 13.84 -9.09
CA LEU A 389 -13.54 13.75 -9.68
C LEU A 389 -13.56 14.27 -11.12
N LEU A 390 -12.64 15.20 -11.42
CA LEU A 390 -12.26 15.53 -12.79
C LEU A 390 -10.89 14.92 -13.06
N MET A 391 -10.86 13.89 -13.89
CA MET A 391 -9.67 13.12 -14.21
C MET A 391 -9.25 13.31 -15.65
N GLY A 392 -8.05 13.82 -15.85
CA GLY A 392 -7.45 13.94 -17.16
C GLY A 392 -6.53 12.78 -17.52
N VAL A 393 -6.52 12.39 -18.78
CA VAL A 393 -5.63 11.35 -19.33
C VAL A 393 -5.05 11.78 -20.67
N ALA A 394 -3.77 11.44 -20.90
CA ALA A 394 -3.04 11.85 -22.10
C ALA A 394 -3.29 10.94 -23.33
N ARG A 395 -4.12 9.93 -23.22
CA ARG A 395 -4.42 8.96 -24.28
C ARG A 395 -5.92 8.72 -24.38
N PRO A 396 -6.57 9.04 -25.52
CA PRO A 396 -8.02 8.93 -25.65
C PRO A 396 -8.55 7.50 -25.48
N GLU A 397 -7.76 6.49 -25.84
CA GLU A 397 -8.12 5.07 -25.67
C GLU A 397 -8.25 4.63 -24.21
N LEU A 398 -7.66 5.38 -23.26
CA LEU A 398 -7.79 5.10 -21.82
C LEU A 398 -9.06 5.70 -21.20
N VAL A 399 -9.73 6.64 -21.89
CA VAL A 399 -10.90 7.34 -21.33
C VAL A 399 -12.03 6.36 -20.98
N PRO A 400 -12.47 5.44 -21.87
CA PRO A 400 -13.49 4.46 -21.52
C PRO A 400 -13.05 3.51 -20.39
N LEU A 401 -11.83 2.98 -20.45
CA LEU A 401 -11.29 2.05 -19.45
C LEU A 401 -11.31 2.65 -18.05
N LEU A 402 -10.86 3.91 -17.92
CA LEU A 402 -10.79 4.56 -16.61
C LEU A 402 -12.17 5.00 -16.12
N ALA A 403 -13.08 5.40 -17.02
CA ALA A 403 -14.46 5.68 -16.66
C ALA A 403 -15.18 4.41 -16.13
N ASP A 404 -14.99 3.26 -16.78
CA ASP A 404 -15.49 1.97 -16.30
C ASP A 404 -14.84 1.53 -14.99
N THR A 405 -13.57 1.85 -14.78
CA THR A 405 -12.89 1.62 -13.50
C THR A 405 -13.51 2.45 -12.38
N LEU A 406 -13.76 3.73 -12.63
CA LEU A 406 -14.36 4.65 -11.66
C LEU A 406 -15.82 4.29 -11.34
N SER A 407 -16.57 3.67 -12.25
CA SER A 407 -17.95 3.22 -12.00
C SER A 407 -18.04 2.15 -10.90
N GLN A 408 -16.94 1.45 -10.61
CA GLN A 408 -16.81 0.46 -9.55
C GLN A 408 -16.36 1.07 -8.20
N SER A 409 -16.36 2.40 -8.09
CA SER A 409 -15.98 3.17 -6.89
C SER A 409 -17.21 3.81 -6.23
N ALA A 410 -16.99 4.51 -5.11
CA ALA A 410 -18.02 5.27 -4.41
C ALA A 410 -18.19 6.72 -4.92
N LEU A 411 -17.60 7.07 -6.06
CA LEU A 411 -17.75 8.40 -6.66
C LEU A 411 -19.21 8.63 -7.10
N TYR A 412 -19.73 9.80 -6.73
CA TYR A 412 -21.07 10.20 -7.14
C TYR A 412 -21.10 10.70 -8.58
N ARG A 413 -20.18 11.65 -8.91
CA ARG A 413 -20.02 12.14 -10.29
C ARG A 413 -18.54 12.30 -10.63
N ALA A 414 -18.17 11.92 -11.85
CA ALA A 414 -16.83 12.13 -12.35
C ALA A 414 -16.85 12.36 -13.86
N ALA A 415 -15.81 13.02 -14.35
CA ALA A 415 -15.51 13.06 -15.79
C ALA A 415 -14.09 12.56 -16.00
N VAL A 416 -13.92 11.66 -16.98
CA VAL A 416 -12.61 11.28 -17.51
C VAL A 416 -12.46 11.94 -18.86
N VAL A 417 -11.41 12.73 -19.05
CA VAL A 417 -11.23 13.54 -20.25
C VAL A 417 -9.84 13.40 -20.86
N CYS A 418 -9.78 13.44 -22.19
CA CYS A 418 -8.56 13.66 -22.95
C CYS A 418 -8.79 14.86 -23.86
N GLY A 419 -8.09 15.96 -23.61
CA GLY A 419 -8.20 17.18 -24.40
C GLY A 419 -7.59 17.02 -25.78
N ALA A 420 -8.03 17.90 -26.72
CA ALA A 420 -7.44 17.95 -28.06
C ALA A 420 -5.92 18.12 -27.96
N GLY A 421 -5.17 17.45 -28.82
CA GLY A 421 -3.71 17.39 -28.76
C GLY A 421 -3.14 16.35 -27.77
N ASN A 422 -3.97 15.46 -27.20
CA ASN A 422 -3.61 14.44 -26.22
C ASN A 422 -3.07 15.04 -24.90
N TYR A 423 -3.73 16.11 -24.44
CA TYR A 423 -3.50 16.67 -23.11
C TYR A 423 -4.33 15.94 -22.06
N ASP A 424 -3.78 15.79 -20.86
CA ASP A 424 -4.52 15.28 -19.71
C ASP A 424 -5.35 16.36 -18.97
N GLU A 425 -5.74 17.38 -19.71
CA GLU A 425 -6.75 18.41 -19.35
C GLU A 425 -7.53 18.84 -20.59
N LEU A 426 -8.68 19.46 -20.41
CA LEU A 426 -9.39 20.10 -21.52
C LEU A 426 -8.57 21.28 -22.06
N THR A 427 -8.45 21.37 -23.37
CA THR A 427 -7.74 22.46 -24.06
C THR A 427 -8.67 23.23 -24.99
N PRO A 428 -8.43 24.51 -25.28
CA PRO A 428 -9.20 25.26 -26.28
C PRO A 428 -8.92 24.82 -27.72
N MET A 429 -8.03 23.85 -27.95
CA MET A 429 -7.55 23.46 -29.29
C MET A 429 -8.63 22.79 -30.15
N GLY A 430 -9.63 22.15 -29.53
CA GLY A 430 -10.71 21.45 -30.23
C GLY A 430 -11.44 20.45 -29.35
N PRO A 431 -12.29 19.60 -29.96
CA PRO A 431 -13.12 18.62 -29.25
C PRO A 431 -12.30 17.68 -28.38
N ALA A 432 -12.84 17.35 -27.20
CA ALA A 432 -12.26 16.39 -26.26
C ALA A 432 -12.90 15.03 -26.39
N THR A 433 -12.13 13.96 -26.11
CA THR A 433 -12.70 12.65 -25.78
C THR A 433 -13.06 12.65 -24.31
N ALA A 434 -14.34 12.47 -23.98
CA ALA A 434 -14.79 12.55 -22.60
C ALA A 434 -15.89 11.52 -22.28
N MET A 435 -15.85 10.99 -21.04
CA MET A 435 -16.88 10.14 -20.47
C MET A 435 -17.33 10.74 -19.13
N LEU A 436 -18.64 10.74 -18.91
CA LEU A 436 -19.27 11.20 -17.67
C LEU A 436 -19.75 9.99 -16.88
N LEU A 437 -19.34 9.91 -15.62
CA LEU A 437 -19.87 9.02 -14.60
C LEU A 437 -20.89 9.78 -13.76
N HIS A 438 -22.07 9.21 -13.57
CA HIS A 438 -23.08 9.69 -12.64
C HIS A 438 -23.77 8.50 -11.96
N ASN A 439 -23.63 8.40 -10.66
CA ASN A 439 -24.24 7.37 -9.83
C ASN A 439 -24.04 5.94 -10.39
N GLY A 440 -22.79 5.57 -10.70
CA GLY A 440 -22.40 4.28 -11.24
C GLY A 440 -22.64 4.09 -12.75
N SER A 441 -23.39 4.97 -13.41
CA SER A 441 -23.64 4.91 -14.85
C SER A 441 -22.63 5.75 -15.63
N VAL A 442 -22.05 5.19 -16.68
CA VAL A 442 -21.07 5.84 -17.54
C VAL A 442 -21.68 6.13 -18.92
N ARG A 443 -21.47 7.34 -19.46
CA ARG A 443 -21.89 7.72 -20.80
C ARG A 443 -20.90 8.67 -21.46
N PRO A 444 -20.85 8.72 -22.80
CA PRO A 444 -20.09 9.75 -23.50
C PRO A 444 -20.56 11.16 -23.12
N LEU A 445 -19.61 12.09 -23.08
CA LEU A 445 -19.85 13.51 -22.91
C LEU A 445 -19.28 14.23 -24.14
N GLU A 446 -20.16 14.81 -24.95
CA GLU A 446 -19.76 15.68 -26.05
C GLU A 446 -19.29 17.02 -25.50
N LEU A 447 -18.09 17.41 -25.86
CA LEU A 447 -17.45 18.63 -25.38
C LEU A 447 -16.55 19.21 -26.47
N ASP A 448 -17.06 20.23 -27.18
CA ASP A 448 -16.27 21.08 -28.07
C ASP A 448 -16.15 22.49 -27.44
N PRO A 449 -14.96 22.97 -27.15
CA PRO A 449 -14.76 24.33 -26.62
C PRO A 449 -15.37 25.42 -27.48
N ALA A 450 -15.47 25.21 -28.79
CA ALA A 450 -16.05 26.18 -29.74
C ALA A 450 -17.55 26.43 -29.46
N ASP A 451 -18.31 25.44 -29.02
CA ASP A 451 -19.73 25.56 -28.67
C ASP A 451 -19.97 26.52 -27.50
N PHE A 452 -18.97 26.72 -26.67
CA PHE A 452 -18.98 27.66 -25.55
C PHE A 452 -18.27 28.96 -25.86
N GLY A 453 -17.91 29.22 -27.14
CA GLY A 453 -17.27 30.43 -27.61
C GLY A 453 -15.81 30.58 -27.14
N PHE A 454 -15.09 29.50 -26.86
CA PHE A 454 -13.65 29.53 -26.68
C PHE A 454 -12.97 29.52 -28.05
N GLN A 455 -11.93 30.35 -28.18
CA GLN A 455 -11.18 30.42 -29.42
C GLN A 455 -10.04 29.42 -29.39
N SER A 456 -9.84 28.70 -30.50
CA SER A 456 -8.76 27.75 -30.64
C SER A 456 -7.38 28.40 -30.45
N CYS A 457 -6.41 27.57 -30.07
CA CYS A 457 -5.01 27.93 -29.86
C CYS A 457 -4.09 26.83 -30.39
N THR A 458 -2.79 27.09 -30.38
CA THR A 458 -1.78 26.10 -30.72
C THR A 458 -1.14 25.48 -29.45
N PRO A 459 -0.43 24.35 -29.55
CA PRO A 459 0.30 23.79 -28.41
C PRO A 459 1.32 24.76 -27.79
N GLU A 460 1.97 25.57 -28.64
CA GLU A 460 2.97 26.55 -28.22
C GLU A 460 2.37 27.66 -27.33
N ASP A 461 1.08 27.99 -27.54
CA ASP A 461 0.36 28.95 -26.70
C ASP A 461 0.12 28.45 -25.25
N LEU A 462 0.27 27.16 -25.01
CA LEU A 462 0.04 26.49 -23.72
C LEU A 462 1.34 26.00 -23.06
N ALA A 463 2.47 26.04 -23.79
CA ALA A 463 3.75 25.53 -23.32
C ALA A 463 4.45 26.50 -22.36
N VAL A 464 5.26 25.95 -21.46
CA VAL A 464 6.19 26.66 -20.58
C VAL A 464 7.57 26.00 -20.64
N GLU A 465 8.62 26.80 -20.66
CA GLU A 465 9.99 26.30 -20.86
C GLU A 465 10.71 25.95 -19.56
N SER A 466 10.27 26.52 -18.42
CA SER A 466 10.92 26.32 -17.14
C SER A 466 9.93 26.21 -15.98
N ARG A 467 10.42 25.72 -14.83
CA ARG A 467 9.66 25.68 -13.57
C ARG A 467 9.30 27.08 -13.10
N GLU A 468 10.24 28.00 -13.20
CA GLU A 468 10.08 29.41 -12.80
C GLU A 468 8.98 30.08 -13.63
N GLU A 469 8.97 29.84 -14.93
CA GLU A 469 7.93 30.32 -15.84
C GLU A 469 6.57 29.72 -15.50
N ALA A 470 6.50 28.38 -15.27
CA ALA A 470 5.26 27.72 -14.87
C ALA A 470 4.66 28.32 -13.60
N VAL A 471 5.49 28.61 -12.59
CA VAL A 471 5.05 29.26 -11.34
C VAL A 471 4.62 30.72 -11.58
N ALA A 472 5.35 31.47 -12.40
CA ALA A 472 5.01 32.84 -12.72
C ALA A 472 3.68 32.96 -13.50
N VAL A 473 3.48 32.05 -14.48
CA VAL A 473 2.22 31.95 -15.22
C VAL A 473 1.08 31.56 -14.27
N LEU A 474 1.28 30.58 -13.40
CA LEU A 474 0.27 30.17 -12.44
C LEU A 474 -0.18 31.34 -11.55
N ARG A 475 0.76 32.13 -10.98
CA ARG A 475 0.43 33.30 -10.17
C ARG A 475 -0.43 34.30 -10.95
N ARG A 476 -0.04 34.64 -12.17
CA ARG A 476 -0.79 35.57 -13.03
C ARG A 476 -2.20 35.07 -13.34
N LEU A 477 -2.35 33.75 -13.62
CA LEU A 477 -3.66 33.12 -13.86
C LEU A 477 -4.58 33.23 -12.64
N LEU A 478 -4.02 33.03 -11.42
CA LEU A 478 -4.78 33.17 -10.17
C LEU A 478 -5.22 34.61 -9.89
N ASP A 479 -4.50 35.61 -10.42
CA ASP A 479 -4.85 37.02 -10.36
C ASP A 479 -5.80 37.47 -11.50
N GLY A 480 -6.22 36.56 -12.39
CA GLY A 480 -7.07 36.84 -13.54
C GLY A 480 -6.31 37.39 -14.76
N GLU A 481 -5.00 37.37 -14.68
CA GLU A 481 -4.08 37.82 -15.70
C GLU A 481 -3.47 36.62 -16.48
N GLY A 482 -2.53 36.91 -17.40
CA GLY A 482 -1.83 35.85 -18.16
C GLY A 482 -2.39 35.68 -19.57
N PRO A 483 -1.75 34.80 -20.38
CA PRO A 483 -2.16 34.54 -21.76
C PRO A 483 -3.60 34.08 -21.88
N ARG A 484 -4.33 34.60 -22.86
CA ARG A 484 -5.74 34.20 -23.09
C ARG A 484 -5.89 32.68 -23.25
N PRO A 485 -5.09 31.97 -24.07
CA PRO A 485 -5.26 30.52 -24.25
C PRO A 485 -5.14 29.77 -22.94
N MET A 486 -4.21 30.13 -22.05
CA MET A 486 -4.04 29.51 -20.75
C MET A 486 -5.20 29.82 -19.78
N ARG A 487 -5.72 31.06 -19.79
CA ARG A 487 -6.94 31.41 -19.04
C ARG A 487 -8.16 30.64 -19.53
N ASP A 488 -8.29 30.51 -20.85
CA ASP A 488 -9.38 29.76 -21.49
C ASP A 488 -9.27 28.24 -21.12
N MET A 489 -8.07 27.68 -21.11
CA MET A 489 -7.83 26.30 -20.66
C MET A 489 -8.24 26.08 -19.19
N VAL A 490 -7.87 27.01 -18.28
CA VAL A 490 -8.33 26.94 -16.88
C VAL A 490 -9.85 27.05 -16.80
N ALA A 491 -10.46 27.99 -17.54
CA ALA A 491 -11.90 28.19 -17.52
C ALA A 491 -12.69 26.97 -18.02
N LEU A 492 -12.20 26.24 -19.03
CA LEU A 492 -12.79 24.99 -19.51
C LEU A 492 -12.81 23.94 -18.41
N ASN A 493 -11.69 23.72 -17.74
CA ASN A 493 -11.57 22.71 -16.68
C ASN A 493 -12.37 23.11 -15.42
N VAL A 494 -12.38 24.40 -15.05
CA VAL A 494 -13.24 24.92 -13.97
C VAL A 494 -14.71 24.73 -14.33
N GLY A 495 -15.12 25.04 -15.56
CA GLY A 495 -16.51 24.91 -16.02
C GLY A 495 -17.01 23.46 -15.94
N LEU A 496 -16.19 22.52 -16.40
CA LEU A 496 -16.54 21.09 -16.28
C LEU A 496 -16.58 20.64 -14.81
N ALA A 497 -15.67 21.11 -13.96
CA ALA A 497 -15.69 20.80 -12.54
C ALA A 497 -16.95 21.38 -11.84
N ILE A 498 -17.39 22.59 -12.18
CA ILE A 498 -18.67 23.16 -11.70
C ILE A 498 -19.85 22.27 -12.16
N PHE A 499 -19.87 21.86 -13.43
CA PHE A 499 -20.90 20.97 -13.95
C PHE A 499 -20.96 19.63 -13.20
N LEU A 500 -19.83 19.11 -12.75
CA LEU A 500 -19.79 17.91 -11.89
C LEU A 500 -20.36 18.19 -10.49
N MET A 501 -20.08 19.35 -9.90
CA MET A 501 -20.48 19.69 -8.53
C MET A 501 -21.93 20.19 -8.42
N GLU A 502 -22.46 20.81 -9.48
CA GLU A 502 -23.79 21.44 -9.50
C GLU A 502 -24.75 20.61 -10.35
N GLU A 503 -25.53 19.75 -9.71
CA GLU A 503 -26.50 18.93 -10.42
C GLU A 503 -27.62 19.78 -11.03
N GLY A 504 -27.93 19.51 -12.29
CA GLY A 504 -28.98 20.23 -13.02
C GLY A 504 -28.57 21.58 -13.63
N MET A 505 -27.34 22.06 -13.37
CA MET A 505 -26.85 23.29 -14.02
C MET A 505 -26.39 22.96 -15.45
N PRO A 506 -26.86 23.69 -16.48
CA PRO A 506 -26.41 23.50 -17.86
C PRO A 506 -24.90 23.79 -18.01
N LEU A 507 -24.24 23.05 -18.89
CA LEU A 507 -22.78 23.14 -19.08
C LEU A 507 -22.33 24.52 -19.59
N ASP A 508 -23.12 25.15 -20.47
CA ASP A 508 -22.86 26.51 -20.97
C ASP A 508 -22.88 27.57 -19.86
N VAL A 509 -23.82 27.44 -18.90
CA VAL A 509 -23.87 28.28 -17.70
C VAL A 509 -22.64 28.05 -16.82
N CYS A 510 -22.22 26.80 -16.64
CA CYS A 510 -21.00 26.47 -15.90
C CYS A 510 -19.76 27.08 -16.54
N MET A 511 -19.64 27.01 -17.88
CA MET A 511 -18.53 27.60 -18.64
C MET A 511 -18.50 29.13 -18.54
N ALA A 512 -19.67 29.79 -18.59
CA ALA A 512 -19.77 31.23 -18.40
C ALA A 512 -19.31 31.66 -16.99
N ARG A 513 -19.78 30.98 -15.94
CA ARG A 513 -19.36 31.21 -14.54
C ARG A 513 -17.85 31.02 -14.36
N ALA A 514 -17.30 29.99 -14.98
CA ALA A 514 -15.87 29.68 -14.91
C ALA A 514 -15.03 30.82 -15.55
N ARG A 515 -15.42 31.34 -16.72
CA ARG A 515 -14.73 32.46 -17.34
C ARG A 515 -14.74 33.71 -16.45
N GLU A 516 -15.89 34.00 -15.85
CA GLU A 516 -15.99 35.14 -14.94
C GLU A 516 -15.08 34.94 -13.71
N ALA A 517 -15.08 33.76 -13.10
CA ALA A 517 -14.24 33.44 -11.94
C ALA A 517 -12.73 33.58 -12.25
N VAL A 518 -12.31 33.06 -13.41
CA VAL A 518 -10.90 33.18 -13.85
C VAL A 518 -10.53 34.64 -14.11
N ARG A 519 -11.38 35.41 -14.82
CA ARG A 519 -11.14 36.81 -15.08
C ARG A 519 -11.10 37.66 -13.82
N ALA A 520 -11.93 37.33 -12.83
CA ALA A 520 -11.97 38.02 -11.55
C ALA A 520 -10.81 37.65 -10.61
N GLY A 521 -9.95 36.71 -11.01
CA GLY A 521 -8.80 36.30 -10.21
C GLY A 521 -9.20 35.62 -8.88
N LEU A 522 -10.30 34.86 -8.87
CA LEU A 522 -10.80 34.28 -7.61
C LEU A 522 -9.83 33.27 -6.98
N GLY A 523 -8.92 32.69 -7.75
CA GLY A 523 -7.95 31.73 -7.25
C GLY A 523 -6.99 32.29 -6.19
N ARG A 524 -6.67 33.60 -6.26
CA ARG A 524 -5.81 34.28 -5.27
C ARG A 524 -6.37 34.27 -3.85
N ARG A 525 -7.71 34.17 -3.69
CA ARG A 525 -8.36 34.16 -2.37
C ARG A 525 -7.83 33.04 -1.48
N VAL A 526 -7.49 31.90 -2.08
CA VAL A 526 -6.97 30.72 -1.34
C VAL A 526 -5.57 31.00 -0.76
N LEU A 527 -4.77 31.83 -1.44
CA LEU A 527 -3.42 32.18 -1.01
C LEU A 527 -3.41 33.16 0.17
N HIS A 528 -4.48 33.95 0.34
CA HIS A 528 -4.62 34.96 1.39
C HIS A 528 -5.51 34.51 2.55
N ALA A 529 -6.14 33.34 2.48
CA ALA A 529 -6.90 32.78 3.59
C ALA A 529 -5.91 32.17 4.60
N ALA A 530 -5.45 33.01 5.54
CA ALA A 530 -4.53 32.62 6.63
C ALA A 530 -5.23 31.78 7.71
#